data_126049444990b9501e0225907c3d5d46
#
_entry.id   126049444990b9501e0225907c3d5d46
#
_cell.length_a   1.000
_cell.length_b   1.000
_cell.length_c   1.000
_cell.angle_alpha   90.00
_cell.angle_beta   90.00
_cell.angle_gamma   90.00
#
_symmetry.space_group_name_H-M   'P 1'
#
loop_
_entity.id
_entity.type
_entity.pdbx_description
1 polymer ?
#
loop_
_entity_poly.entity_id
_entity_poly.type
_entity_poly.pdbx_seq_one_letter_code
_entity_poly.pdbx_strand_id
1 'polypeptide(L)'
;MIEICNYRKNIPLELRNYRQWLWFRRIESQDINGRIKVKKIPVSPITMRSTDWNNNRHWADFETAINNLESSGCDGLSFVLNKDDPFLCIDLDNIEQEKWRAFLKDFEDTYVEFSQSGKGLHIFAKGKIPSNFNNQMQQVEMYQKNRCIAMTGNVISTKDRPLHKIVCKQREIDKYFNLYAPKSSIREKLRSDQRIPEGVPCISNIIEIMCKFNPKARALFEGSYSSGDASKDDFCLLLFLNSFTHGNADLMKEIFLQSALNRSEDRSKRKNELSYLRYLDQSIRKAILVGNQNYWNYNYHRKRGGDVLE
;
A
#
# COMPACT_ATOMS: atom_id res chain seq x y z
N MET A 1 -17.25 23.82 -9.48
CA MET A 1 -17.18 24.81 -8.38
C MET A 1 -17.07 24.02 -7.08
N ILE A 2 -16.13 24.35 -6.22
CA ILE A 2 -15.95 23.68 -4.93
C ILE A 2 -17.05 24.19 -4.01
N GLU A 3 -17.90 23.31 -3.51
CA GLU A 3 -18.94 23.70 -2.55
C GLU A 3 -18.36 23.75 -1.13
N ILE A 4 -17.67 24.84 -0.80
CA ILE A 4 -17.04 25.06 0.52
C ILE A 4 -18.04 24.91 1.66
N CYS A 5 -19.30 25.32 1.44
CA CYS A 5 -20.34 25.15 2.43
C CYS A 5 -20.57 23.68 2.82
N ASN A 6 -20.38 22.73 1.90
CA ASN A 6 -20.49 21.30 2.20
C ASN A 6 -19.40 20.82 3.15
N TYR A 7 -18.16 21.28 2.97
CA TYR A 7 -17.08 20.96 3.91
C TYR A 7 -17.40 21.46 5.32
N ARG A 8 -17.79 22.76 5.45
CA ARG A 8 -18.11 23.33 6.76
C ARG A 8 -19.31 22.69 7.41
N LYS A 9 -20.31 22.31 6.64
CA LYS A 9 -21.55 21.72 7.15
C LYS A 9 -21.35 20.25 7.49
N ASN A 10 -20.64 19.49 6.66
CA ASN A 10 -20.76 18.04 6.63
C ASN A 10 -19.54 17.29 7.16
N ILE A 11 -18.33 17.88 7.13
CA ILE A 11 -17.15 17.21 7.69
C ILE A 11 -17.31 17.07 9.21
N PRO A 12 -17.10 15.85 9.77
CA PRO A 12 -17.21 15.64 11.21
C PRO A 12 -16.29 16.54 12.04
N LEU A 13 -16.82 17.10 13.12
CA LEU A 13 -16.06 17.95 14.03
C LEU A 13 -14.81 17.24 14.56
N GLU A 14 -14.90 15.93 14.77
CA GLU A 14 -13.76 15.13 15.20
C GLU A 14 -12.58 15.23 14.24
N LEU A 15 -12.80 15.17 12.91
CA LEU A 15 -11.72 15.33 11.92
C LEU A 15 -11.21 16.77 11.86
N ARG A 16 -12.10 17.76 12.05
CA ARG A 16 -11.70 19.17 12.03
C ARG A 16 -10.73 19.55 13.15
N ASN A 17 -10.80 18.85 14.28
CA ASN A 17 -9.94 19.09 15.43
C ASN A 17 -8.50 18.60 15.23
N TYR A 18 -8.22 17.88 14.14
CA TYR A 18 -6.87 17.42 13.82
C TYR A 18 -6.18 18.37 12.86
N ARG A 19 -4.91 18.66 13.11
CA ARG A 19 -4.06 19.41 12.20
C ARG A 19 -3.45 18.47 11.16
N GLN A 20 -4.31 17.91 10.27
CA GLN A 20 -3.96 16.88 9.28
C GLN A 20 -4.56 17.18 7.92
N TRP A 21 -4.79 18.47 7.61
CA TRP A 21 -5.43 18.91 6.39
C TRP A 21 -4.43 19.38 5.36
N LEU A 22 -4.65 18.93 4.11
CA LEU A 22 -3.96 19.38 2.91
C LEU A 22 -5.00 19.77 1.86
N TRP A 23 -4.56 20.47 0.85
CA TRP A 23 -5.27 20.59 -0.42
C TRP A 23 -4.85 19.48 -1.37
N PHE A 24 -5.62 19.27 -2.45
CA PHE A 24 -5.19 18.51 -3.59
C PHE A 24 -5.46 19.27 -4.88
N ARG A 25 -4.61 19.04 -5.88
CA ARG A 25 -4.79 19.50 -7.26
C ARG A 25 -4.92 18.29 -8.17
N ARG A 26 -5.91 18.33 -9.06
CA ARG A 26 -6.12 17.29 -10.07
C ARG A 26 -5.22 17.59 -11.27
N ILE A 27 -4.50 16.57 -11.72
CA ILE A 27 -3.72 16.61 -12.96
C ILE A 27 -4.21 15.46 -13.83
N GLU A 28 -4.70 15.83 -14.99
CA GLU A 28 -5.09 14.86 -16.02
C GLU A 28 -3.88 14.52 -16.87
N SER A 29 -3.69 13.24 -17.13
CA SER A 29 -2.66 12.73 -18.04
C SER A 29 -3.26 11.62 -18.87
N GLN A 30 -2.85 11.53 -20.13
CA GLN A 30 -3.20 10.39 -20.98
C GLN A 30 -2.11 9.32 -20.87
N ASP A 31 -2.55 8.05 -20.75
CA ASP A 31 -1.62 6.93 -20.91
C ASP A 31 -1.37 6.65 -22.39
N ILE A 32 -0.46 5.70 -22.66
CA ILE A 32 -0.08 5.29 -24.03
C ILE A 32 -1.25 4.76 -24.87
N ASN A 33 -2.37 4.40 -24.22
CA ASN A 33 -3.58 3.91 -24.87
C ASN A 33 -4.67 5.00 -24.99
N GLY A 34 -4.32 6.27 -24.72
CA GLY A 34 -5.25 7.40 -24.78
C GLY A 34 -6.23 7.50 -23.60
N ARG A 35 -6.08 6.67 -22.56
CA ARG A 35 -6.97 6.70 -21.39
C ARG A 35 -6.58 7.84 -20.47
N ILE A 36 -7.56 8.66 -20.10
CA ILE A 36 -7.36 9.75 -19.15
C ILE A 36 -7.17 9.18 -17.75
N LYS A 37 -6.03 9.49 -17.14
CA LYS A 37 -5.73 9.23 -15.72
C LYS A 37 -5.70 10.52 -14.96
N VAL A 38 -6.50 10.59 -13.90
CA VAL A 38 -6.53 11.73 -12.97
C VAL A 38 -5.64 11.41 -11.77
N LYS A 39 -4.61 12.22 -11.56
CA LYS A 39 -3.78 12.17 -10.35
C LYS A 39 -4.18 13.33 -9.44
N LYS A 40 -4.25 13.05 -8.14
CA LYS A 40 -4.44 14.08 -7.11
C LYS A 40 -3.10 14.36 -6.46
N ILE A 41 -2.57 15.55 -6.68
CA ILE A 41 -1.28 15.97 -6.13
C ILE A 41 -1.55 16.73 -4.83
N PRO A 42 -1.00 16.29 -3.69
CA PRO A 42 -1.13 17.01 -2.43
C PRO A 42 -0.42 18.37 -2.49
N VAL A 43 -1.08 19.39 -1.96
CA VAL A 43 -0.58 20.76 -1.86
C VAL A 43 -0.72 21.24 -0.41
N SER A 44 0.35 21.82 0.12
CA SER A 44 0.34 22.35 1.48
C SER A 44 -0.41 23.68 1.58
N PRO A 45 -1.40 23.82 2.48
CA PRO A 45 -2.04 25.11 2.75
C PRO A 45 -1.08 26.13 3.39
N ILE A 46 0.04 25.69 3.96
CA ILE A 46 1.02 26.55 4.63
C ILE A 46 2.01 27.13 3.61
N THR A 47 2.54 26.30 2.72
CA THR A 47 3.56 26.70 1.74
C THR A 47 3.02 26.99 0.35
N MET A 48 1.75 26.67 0.08
CA MET A 48 1.07 26.77 -1.21
C MET A 48 1.78 26.00 -2.35
N ARG A 49 2.60 25.01 -1.99
CA ARG A 49 3.38 24.20 -2.93
C ARG A 49 2.98 22.72 -2.83
N SER A 50 3.18 22.01 -3.93
CA SER A 50 3.07 20.55 -3.92
C SER A 50 4.01 19.96 -2.87
N THR A 51 3.53 18.98 -2.13
CA THR A 51 4.23 18.44 -0.96
C THR A 51 4.12 16.93 -0.88
N ASP A 52 5.02 16.35 -0.10
CA ASP A 52 4.85 14.99 0.39
C ASP A 52 3.83 14.99 1.53
N TRP A 53 2.73 14.28 1.34
CA TRP A 53 1.66 14.19 2.33
C TRP A 53 2.10 13.49 3.63
N ASN A 54 3.21 12.74 3.66
CA ASN A 54 3.75 12.11 4.87
C ASN A 54 4.45 13.09 5.83
N ASN A 55 4.74 14.30 5.40
CA ASN A 55 5.43 15.28 6.21
C ASN A 55 4.44 16.20 6.93
N ASN A 56 4.28 15.99 8.24
CA ASN A 56 3.34 16.73 9.07
C ASN A 56 3.62 18.25 9.18
N ARG A 57 4.80 18.73 8.81
CA ARG A 57 5.13 20.17 8.75
C ARG A 57 4.30 20.89 7.68
N HIS A 58 3.78 20.15 6.71
CA HIS A 58 2.97 20.69 5.62
C HIS A 58 1.46 20.66 5.91
N TRP A 59 1.04 20.01 7.01
CA TRP A 59 -0.36 19.90 7.36
C TRP A 59 -0.86 21.16 8.06
N ALA A 60 -2.07 21.57 7.74
CA ALA A 60 -2.77 22.69 8.37
C ALA A 60 -3.92 22.19 9.25
N ASP A 61 -4.42 23.06 10.10
CA ASP A 61 -5.73 22.90 10.72
C ASP A 61 -6.85 23.10 9.67
N PHE A 62 -8.04 22.66 10.02
CA PHE A 62 -9.19 22.71 9.11
C PHE A 62 -9.54 24.14 8.67
N GLU A 63 -9.54 25.09 9.62
CA GLU A 63 -9.92 26.48 9.31
C GLU A 63 -8.91 27.16 8.39
N THR A 64 -7.63 26.96 8.60
CA THR A 64 -6.58 27.44 7.69
C THR A 64 -6.75 26.85 6.29
N ALA A 65 -7.02 25.53 6.20
CA ALA A 65 -7.17 24.88 4.92
C ALA A 65 -8.44 25.33 4.17
N ILE A 66 -9.57 25.47 4.86
CA ILE A 66 -10.85 25.81 4.22
C ILE A 66 -10.94 27.27 3.83
N ASN A 67 -10.45 28.20 4.66
CA ASN A 67 -10.53 29.63 4.42
C ASN A 67 -9.74 30.08 3.18
N ASN A 68 -8.64 29.38 2.89
CA ASN A 68 -7.77 29.73 1.76
C ASN A 68 -7.99 28.83 0.53
N LEU A 69 -8.96 27.91 0.56
CA LEU A 69 -9.15 26.95 -0.52
C LEU A 69 -9.53 27.60 -1.85
N GLU A 70 -10.46 28.54 -1.85
CA GLU A 70 -10.92 29.22 -3.10
C GLU A 70 -9.78 29.99 -3.77
N SER A 71 -8.97 30.70 -2.99
CA SER A 71 -7.85 31.49 -3.52
C SER A 71 -6.64 30.64 -3.91
N SER A 72 -6.58 29.37 -3.47
CA SER A 72 -5.45 28.50 -3.71
C SER A 72 -5.34 27.95 -5.13
N GLY A 73 -6.45 27.97 -5.90
CA GLY A 73 -6.55 27.29 -7.19
C GLY A 73 -6.45 25.76 -7.10
N CYS A 74 -6.67 25.18 -5.91
CA CYS A 74 -6.73 23.74 -5.70
C CYS A 74 -8.15 23.20 -5.84
N ASP A 75 -8.30 21.90 -6.05
CA ASP A 75 -9.59 21.27 -6.37
C ASP A 75 -10.35 20.78 -5.14
N GLY A 76 -9.76 20.80 -3.95
CA GLY A 76 -10.44 20.44 -2.72
C GLY A 76 -9.51 20.13 -1.55
N LEU A 77 -10.13 19.65 -0.45
CA LEU A 77 -9.45 19.28 0.78
C LEU A 77 -9.09 17.80 0.79
N SER A 78 -8.02 17.47 1.48
CA SER A 78 -7.64 16.11 1.81
C SER A 78 -7.34 15.98 3.30
N PHE A 79 -7.73 14.86 3.89
CA PHE A 79 -7.37 14.49 5.26
C PHE A 79 -6.29 13.41 5.25
N VAL A 80 -5.23 13.60 6.03
CA VAL A 80 -4.13 12.64 6.13
C VAL A 80 -4.37 11.71 7.30
N LEU A 81 -4.54 10.42 7.03
CA LEU A 81 -4.58 9.38 8.05
C LEU A 81 -3.19 9.11 8.62
N ASN A 82 -3.04 9.23 9.92
CA ASN A 82 -1.79 9.01 10.64
C ASN A 82 -1.91 7.79 11.57
N LYS A 83 -0.77 7.16 11.89
CA LYS A 83 -0.71 5.96 12.74
C LYS A 83 -1.28 6.15 14.15
N ASP A 84 -1.27 7.40 14.64
CA ASP A 84 -1.71 7.75 15.99
C ASP A 84 -3.20 8.10 16.05
N ASP A 85 -3.88 8.09 14.90
CA ASP A 85 -5.32 8.37 14.82
C ASP A 85 -6.16 7.17 15.24
N PRO A 86 -7.37 7.42 15.78
CA PRO A 86 -8.35 6.37 15.96
C PRO A 86 -9.07 6.02 14.65
N PHE A 87 -8.86 6.80 13.57
CA PHE A 87 -9.64 6.74 12.35
C PHE A 87 -9.12 5.71 11.36
N LEU A 88 -10.08 5.16 10.64
CA LEU A 88 -9.86 4.29 9.49
C LEU A 88 -10.76 4.79 8.36
N CYS A 89 -10.29 4.77 7.13
CA CYS A 89 -11.09 5.01 5.94
C CYS A 89 -11.20 3.72 5.12
N ILE A 90 -12.44 3.34 4.78
CA ILE A 90 -12.75 2.37 3.75
C ILE A 90 -13.05 3.15 2.49
N ASP A 91 -12.29 2.92 1.44
CA ASP A 91 -12.43 3.56 0.13
C ASP A 91 -12.98 2.52 -0.85
N LEU A 92 -14.15 2.81 -1.38
CA LEU A 92 -14.89 1.93 -2.29
C LEU A 92 -14.93 2.60 -3.67
N ASP A 93 -14.19 2.05 -4.64
CA ASP A 93 -14.11 2.59 -5.99
C ASP A 93 -14.99 1.81 -6.97
N ASN A 94 -15.83 2.53 -7.76
CA ASN A 94 -16.66 1.97 -8.83
C ASN A 94 -17.40 0.66 -8.47
N ILE A 95 -17.76 0.52 -7.20
CA ILE A 95 -18.36 -0.68 -6.66
C ILE A 95 -19.83 -0.77 -7.09
N GLU A 96 -20.33 -1.98 -7.32
CA GLU A 96 -21.72 -2.22 -7.67
C GLU A 96 -22.67 -1.79 -6.56
N GLN A 97 -23.82 -1.24 -6.92
CA GLN A 97 -24.78 -0.69 -5.96
C GLN A 97 -25.22 -1.70 -4.88
N GLU A 98 -25.30 -2.97 -5.22
CA GLU A 98 -25.65 -4.03 -4.28
C GLU A 98 -24.59 -4.20 -3.17
N LYS A 99 -23.30 -4.17 -3.55
CA LYS A 99 -22.19 -4.17 -2.58
C LYS A 99 -22.23 -2.93 -1.69
N TRP A 100 -22.56 -1.76 -2.27
CA TRP A 100 -22.70 -0.52 -1.48
C TRP A 100 -23.77 -0.65 -0.40
N ARG A 101 -24.90 -1.30 -0.72
CA ARG A 101 -25.98 -1.49 0.27
C ARG A 101 -25.51 -2.25 1.50
N ALA A 102 -24.69 -3.29 1.33
CA ALA A 102 -24.15 -4.05 2.46
C ALA A 102 -23.25 -3.18 3.35
N PHE A 103 -22.32 -2.43 2.75
CA PHE A 103 -21.49 -1.47 3.51
C PHE A 103 -22.34 -0.37 4.16
N LEU A 104 -23.28 0.22 3.41
CA LEU A 104 -24.14 1.28 3.94
C LEU A 104 -25.00 0.83 5.11
N LYS A 105 -25.43 -0.43 5.12
CA LYS A 105 -26.17 -1.02 6.24
C LYS A 105 -25.28 -1.21 7.47
N ASP A 106 -24.09 -1.78 7.30
CA ASP A 106 -23.19 -2.11 8.39
C ASP A 106 -22.53 -0.86 9.00
N PHE A 107 -22.39 0.22 8.21
CA PHE A 107 -21.81 1.51 8.61
C PHE A 107 -22.84 2.65 8.62
N GLU A 108 -24.11 2.36 8.87
CA GLU A 108 -25.21 3.33 8.81
C GLU A 108 -25.12 4.47 9.84
N ASP A 109 -24.41 4.25 10.95
CA ASP A 109 -24.29 5.16 12.07
C ASP A 109 -22.95 5.93 12.12
N THR A 110 -22.13 5.86 11.05
CA THR A 110 -20.87 6.58 10.93
C THR A 110 -20.84 7.47 9.69
N TYR A 111 -19.82 8.33 9.60
CA TYR A 111 -19.66 9.25 8.47
C TYR A 111 -19.36 8.51 7.16
N VAL A 112 -20.19 8.76 6.16
CA VAL A 112 -20.03 8.27 4.79
C VAL A 112 -20.25 9.40 3.80
N GLU A 113 -19.31 9.56 2.88
CA GLU A 113 -19.41 10.52 1.78
C GLU A 113 -19.23 9.84 0.43
N PHE A 114 -19.74 10.45 -0.63
CA PHE A 114 -19.39 10.07 -1.98
C PHE A 114 -17.93 10.44 -2.27
N SER A 115 -17.21 9.55 -2.96
CA SER A 115 -15.88 9.87 -3.48
C SER A 115 -15.96 10.98 -4.52
N GLN A 116 -14.83 11.60 -4.85
CA GLN A 116 -14.80 12.71 -5.79
C GLN A 116 -15.30 12.38 -7.20
N SER A 117 -15.22 11.11 -7.61
CA SER A 117 -15.76 10.65 -8.90
C SER A 117 -17.28 10.51 -8.88
N GLY A 118 -17.91 10.56 -7.70
CA GLY A 118 -19.33 10.25 -7.51
C GLY A 118 -19.67 8.76 -7.67
N LYS A 119 -18.70 7.91 -8.01
CA LYS A 119 -18.90 6.48 -8.29
C LYS A 119 -18.45 5.56 -7.16
N GLY A 120 -17.87 6.10 -6.11
CA GLY A 120 -17.37 5.38 -4.96
C GLY A 120 -17.77 6.05 -3.65
N LEU A 121 -17.35 5.47 -2.54
CA LEU A 121 -17.65 5.95 -1.18
C LEU A 121 -16.39 5.99 -0.33
N HIS A 122 -16.29 6.99 0.52
CA HIS A 122 -15.38 7.02 1.65
C HIS A 122 -16.19 6.81 2.94
N ILE A 123 -15.89 5.76 3.68
CA ILE A 123 -16.50 5.45 4.97
C ILE A 123 -15.44 5.67 6.05
N PHE A 124 -15.70 6.59 6.98
CA PHE A 124 -14.83 6.82 8.12
C PHE A 124 -15.40 6.15 9.36
N ALA A 125 -14.58 5.35 10.04
CA ALA A 125 -14.91 4.69 11.29
C ALA A 125 -13.73 4.70 12.25
N LYS A 126 -13.97 4.44 13.53
CA LYS A 126 -12.92 4.16 14.52
C LYS A 126 -12.69 2.67 14.60
N GLY A 127 -11.42 2.27 14.58
CA GLY A 127 -11.00 0.88 14.69
C GLY A 127 -9.59 0.69 14.19
N LYS A 128 -9.15 -0.55 14.17
CA LYS A 128 -7.79 -0.94 13.77
C LYS A 128 -7.81 -2.08 12.77
N ILE A 129 -6.88 -2.03 11.84
CA ILE A 129 -6.59 -3.12 10.90
C ILE A 129 -5.14 -3.57 11.05
N PRO A 130 -4.84 -4.84 10.79
CA PRO A 130 -3.47 -5.35 10.81
C PRO A 130 -2.53 -4.61 9.88
N SER A 131 -3.00 -4.29 8.67
CA SER A 131 -2.26 -3.55 7.65
C SER A 131 -3.23 -2.84 6.71
N ASN A 132 -2.80 -1.71 6.13
CA ASN A 132 -3.52 -1.13 4.99
C ASN A 132 -3.55 -2.12 3.84
N PHE A 133 -4.63 -2.13 3.07
CA PHE A 133 -4.66 -2.87 1.81
C PHE A 133 -5.40 -2.12 0.70
N ASN A 134 -5.07 -2.48 -0.53
CA ASN A 134 -5.76 -2.07 -1.74
C ASN A 134 -6.08 -3.33 -2.55
N ASN A 135 -7.36 -3.66 -2.67
CA ASN A 135 -7.83 -4.76 -3.50
C ASN A 135 -8.51 -4.19 -4.75
N GLN A 136 -7.71 -3.89 -5.78
CA GLN A 136 -8.20 -3.32 -7.03
C GLN A 136 -9.22 -4.22 -7.74
N MET A 137 -9.09 -5.54 -7.64
CA MET A 137 -10.04 -6.48 -8.26
C MET A 137 -11.44 -6.40 -7.64
N GLN A 138 -11.49 -6.18 -6.33
CA GLN A 138 -12.75 -6.04 -5.59
C GLN A 138 -13.16 -4.59 -5.38
N GLN A 139 -12.32 -3.63 -5.80
CA GLN A 139 -12.58 -2.21 -5.67
C GLN A 139 -12.83 -1.77 -4.21
N VAL A 140 -12.12 -2.38 -3.28
CA VAL A 140 -12.19 -2.12 -1.84
C VAL A 140 -10.79 -1.87 -1.31
N GLU A 141 -10.61 -0.72 -0.68
CA GLU A 141 -9.37 -0.33 -0.03
C GLU A 141 -9.65 0.00 1.44
N MET A 142 -8.72 -0.32 2.34
CA MET A 142 -8.79 0.08 3.74
C MET A 142 -7.48 0.70 4.21
N TYR A 143 -7.59 1.87 4.82
CA TYR A 143 -6.46 2.67 5.24
C TYR A 143 -6.64 3.20 6.65
N GLN A 144 -5.68 2.95 7.51
CA GLN A 144 -5.62 3.49 8.86
C GLN A 144 -4.48 4.50 9.04
N LYS A 145 -3.45 4.42 8.21
CA LYS A 145 -2.24 5.25 8.32
C LYS A 145 -1.62 5.47 6.95
N ASN A 146 -0.77 6.49 6.87
CA ASN A 146 0.03 6.74 5.67
C ASN A 146 -0.83 6.80 4.39
N ARG A 147 -1.92 7.54 4.45
CA ARG A 147 -2.80 7.78 3.30
C ARG A 147 -3.42 9.16 3.38
N CYS A 148 -3.44 9.85 2.25
CA CYS A 148 -4.12 11.12 2.07
C CYS A 148 -5.45 10.86 1.34
N ILE A 149 -6.58 11.15 2.00
CA ILE A 149 -7.93 10.93 1.47
C ILE A 149 -8.49 12.25 0.99
N ALA A 150 -8.86 12.33 -0.29
CA ALA A 150 -9.52 13.51 -0.84
C ALA A 150 -10.97 13.57 -0.37
N MET A 151 -11.26 14.50 0.54
CA MET A 151 -12.59 14.68 1.12
C MET A 151 -13.51 15.43 0.15
N THR A 152 -14.80 15.17 0.24
CA THR A 152 -15.80 15.86 -0.58
C THR A 152 -16.83 16.61 0.26
N GLY A 153 -17.11 16.15 1.47
CA GLY A 153 -18.25 16.64 2.25
C GLY A 153 -19.61 16.33 1.61
N ASN A 154 -19.64 15.55 0.52
CA ASN A 154 -20.87 15.13 -0.14
C ASN A 154 -21.40 13.87 0.53
N VAL A 155 -22.09 14.04 1.65
CA VAL A 155 -22.52 12.95 2.51
C VAL A 155 -23.75 12.23 1.97
N ILE A 156 -23.79 10.94 2.24
CA ILE A 156 -25.00 10.14 2.00
C ILE A 156 -25.99 10.46 3.12
N SER A 157 -27.03 11.21 2.78
CA SER A 157 -28.11 11.54 3.70
C SER A 157 -29.16 10.41 3.70
N THR A 158 -29.34 9.79 4.87
CA THR A 158 -30.55 9.02 5.18
C THR A 158 -31.15 9.61 6.46
N LYS A 159 -32.47 9.42 6.66
CA LYS A 159 -33.18 9.99 7.83
C LYS A 159 -32.56 9.62 9.17
N ASP A 160 -31.86 8.50 9.24
CA ASP A 160 -31.33 7.91 10.46
C ASP A 160 -29.79 7.97 10.56
N ARG A 161 -29.10 8.69 9.66
CA ARG A 161 -27.64 8.83 9.71
C ARG A 161 -27.20 10.04 10.50
N PRO A 162 -26.38 9.84 11.54
CA PRO A 162 -25.65 10.95 12.17
C PRO A 162 -24.54 11.42 11.22
N LEU A 163 -24.85 12.44 10.39
CA LEU A 163 -23.98 12.97 9.34
C LEU A 163 -22.60 13.45 9.81
N HIS A 164 -22.39 13.64 11.11
CA HIS A 164 -21.23 14.30 11.67
C HIS A 164 -20.52 13.49 12.74
N LYS A 165 -20.77 12.18 12.80
CA LYS A 165 -20.22 11.31 13.85
C LYS A 165 -19.35 10.20 13.23
N ILE A 166 -18.21 9.93 13.85
CA ILE A 166 -17.37 8.77 13.51
C ILE A 166 -17.41 7.84 14.72
N VAL A 167 -17.97 6.65 14.54
CA VAL A 167 -18.16 5.68 15.63
C VAL A 167 -17.21 4.49 15.51
N CYS A 168 -17.04 3.78 16.62
CA CYS A 168 -16.26 2.55 16.65
C CYS A 168 -17.03 1.41 15.95
N LYS A 169 -16.38 0.78 14.96
CA LYS A 169 -16.94 -0.27 14.11
C LYS A 169 -15.99 -1.46 13.96
N GLN A 170 -15.29 -1.82 15.04
CA GLN A 170 -14.25 -2.83 14.96
C GLN A 170 -14.75 -4.17 14.41
N ARG A 171 -15.95 -4.61 14.80
CA ARG A 171 -16.54 -5.86 14.32
C ARG A 171 -16.78 -5.86 12.81
N GLU A 172 -17.35 -4.78 12.29
CA GLU A 172 -17.64 -4.61 10.87
C GLU A 172 -16.32 -4.44 10.08
N ILE A 173 -15.36 -3.70 10.64
CA ILE A 173 -14.02 -3.55 10.09
C ILE A 173 -13.34 -4.92 9.96
N ASP A 174 -13.35 -5.74 11.01
CA ASP A 174 -12.76 -7.09 10.99
C ASP A 174 -13.45 -7.98 9.96
N LYS A 175 -14.79 -7.92 9.87
CA LYS A 175 -15.58 -8.64 8.87
C LYS A 175 -15.12 -8.32 7.46
N TYR A 176 -15.05 -7.04 7.10
CA TYR A 176 -14.70 -6.60 5.76
C TYR A 176 -13.19 -6.75 5.48
N PHE A 177 -12.34 -6.58 6.48
CA PHE A 177 -10.93 -6.89 6.36
C PHE A 177 -10.70 -8.37 6.01
N ASN A 178 -11.33 -9.29 6.71
CA ASN A 178 -11.21 -10.73 6.43
C ASN A 178 -11.79 -11.13 5.07
N LEU A 179 -12.82 -10.41 4.60
CA LEU A 179 -13.46 -10.69 3.33
C LEU A 179 -12.66 -10.16 2.13
N TYR A 180 -12.10 -8.97 2.23
CA TYR A 180 -11.51 -8.24 1.11
C TYR A 180 -10.00 -8.08 1.15
N ALA A 181 -9.36 -8.19 2.32
CA ALA A 181 -7.91 -8.11 2.39
C ALA A 181 -7.28 -9.24 1.55
N PRO A 182 -6.30 -8.95 0.70
CA PRO A 182 -5.58 -9.98 -0.02
C PRO A 182 -5.06 -11.05 0.96
N LYS A 183 -5.21 -12.31 0.62
CA LYS A 183 -4.79 -13.43 1.50
C LYS A 183 -3.32 -13.35 1.93
N SER A 184 -2.53 -12.63 1.17
CA SER A 184 -1.14 -12.28 1.47
C SER A 184 -0.99 -11.34 2.68
N SER A 185 -1.86 -10.34 2.85
CA SER A 185 -1.81 -9.42 3.99
C SER A 185 -2.25 -10.08 5.31
N ILE A 186 -3.09 -11.11 5.23
CA ILE A 186 -3.46 -11.94 6.39
C ILE A 186 -2.28 -12.83 6.81
N ARG A 187 -1.45 -13.27 5.85
CA ARG A 187 -0.26 -14.08 6.11
C ARG A 187 0.93 -13.29 6.67
N GLU A 188 1.02 -11.98 6.44
CA GLU A 188 2.06 -11.14 7.06
C GLU A 188 1.99 -11.16 8.60
N LYS A 189 0.79 -11.30 9.18
CA LYS A 189 0.60 -11.43 10.64
C LYS A 189 1.10 -12.75 11.20
N LEU A 190 1.17 -13.80 10.38
CA LEU A 190 1.64 -15.13 10.77
C LEU A 190 3.15 -15.33 10.55
N ARG A 191 3.83 -14.39 9.86
CA ARG A 191 5.24 -14.48 9.49
C ARG A 191 6.19 -13.59 10.31
N SER A 192 5.70 -12.90 11.32
CA SER A 192 6.55 -12.12 12.23
C SER A 192 7.40 -12.97 13.19
N ASP A 193 7.24 -14.29 13.16
CA ASP A 193 8.10 -15.26 13.85
C ASP A 193 9.06 -15.85 12.81
N GLN A 194 10.10 -15.10 12.45
CA GLN A 194 11.04 -15.45 11.39
C GLN A 194 12.11 -16.44 11.90
N ARG A 195 11.69 -17.64 12.24
CA ARG A 195 12.62 -18.78 12.28
C ARG A 195 12.92 -19.20 10.85
N ILE A 196 14.18 -19.51 10.56
CA ILE A 196 14.56 -20.14 9.28
C ILE A 196 13.68 -21.37 9.13
N PRO A 197 12.94 -21.53 8.01
CA PRO A 197 12.05 -22.66 7.83
C PRO A 197 12.82 -23.97 7.96
N GLU A 198 12.24 -24.96 8.64
CA GLU A 198 12.87 -26.25 8.83
C GLU A 198 13.22 -26.90 7.47
N GLY A 199 14.44 -27.35 7.34
CA GLY A 199 14.94 -27.97 6.10
C GLY A 199 15.53 -27.00 5.06
N VAL A 200 15.54 -25.69 5.30
CA VAL A 200 16.26 -24.72 4.45
C VAL A 200 17.73 -24.70 4.88
N PRO A 201 18.69 -24.95 3.95
CA PRO A 201 20.12 -24.98 4.28
C PRO A 201 20.69 -23.58 4.50
N CYS A 202 22.00 -23.51 4.80
CA CYS A 202 22.70 -22.24 4.92
C CYS A 202 22.76 -21.49 3.58
N ILE A 203 23.01 -20.19 3.64
CA ILE A 203 22.99 -19.29 2.48
C ILE A 203 23.89 -19.75 1.34
N SER A 204 25.11 -20.17 1.64
CA SER A 204 26.07 -20.68 0.63
C SER A 204 25.48 -21.85 -0.14
N ASN A 205 24.88 -22.81 0.55
CA ASN A 205 24.25 -23.97 -0.07
C ASN A 205 22.99 -23.59 -0.88
N ILE A 206 22.20 -22.60 -0.42
CA ILE A 206 21.07 -22.09 -1.19
C ILE A 206 21.56 -21.52 -2.52
N ILE A 207 22.59 -20.68 -2.50
CA ILE A 207 23.18 -20.05 -3.69
C ILE A 207 23.69 -21.12 -4.64
N GLU A 208 24.48 -22.09 -4.14
CA GLU A 208 25.03 -23.20 -4.94
C GLU A 208 23.93 -24.00 -5.62
N ILE A 209 22.92 -24.44 -4.85
CA ILE A 209 21.79 -25.22 -5.37
C ILE A 209 20.99 -24.42 -6.38
N MET A 210 20.67 -23.13 -6.07
CA MET A 210 19.96 -22.25 -6.99
C MET A 210 20.72 -22.11 -8.32
N CYS A 211 22.01 -21.84 -8.28
CA CYS A 211 22.84 -21.67 -9.47
C CYS A 211 23.01 -22.97 -10.25
N LYS A 212 23.08 -24.12 -9.58
CA LYS A 212 23.18 -25.44 -10.21
C LYS A 212 21.90 -25.84 -10.95
N PHE A 213 20.74 -25.62 -10.37
CA PHE A 213 19.46 -26.10 -10.90
C PHE A 213 18.65 -25.08 -11.67
N ASN A 214 19.01 -23.79 -11.62
CA ASN A 214 18.31 -22.74 -12.34
C ASN A 214 19.27 -21.83 -13.12
N PRO A 215 19.54 -22.13 -14.41
CA PRO A 215 20.47 -21.35 -15.23
C PRO A 215 20.11 -19.86 -15.34
N LYS A 216 18.82 -19.51 -15.34
CA LYS A 216 18.39 -18.12 -15.40
C LYS A 216 18.63 -17.40 -14.09
N ALA A 217 18.35 -18.05 -12.94
CA ALA A 217 18.66 -17.49 -11.63
C ALA A 217 20.17 -17.28 -11.47
N ARG A 218 20.99 -18.26 -11.92
CA ARG A 218 22.43 -18.15 -11.97
C ARG A 218 22.90 -16.96 -12.78
N ALA A 219 22.41 -16.83 -14.02
CA ALA A 219 22.79 -15.74 -14.91
C ALA A 219 22.45 -14.35 -14.36
N LEU A 220 21.30 -14.19 -13.68
CA LEU A 220 20.94 -12.98 -12.97
C LEU A 220 21.83 -12.74 -11.74
N PHE A 221 22.09 -13.78 -10.96
CA PHE A 221 22.91 -13.69 -9.74
C PHE A 221 24.35 -13.29 -10.06
N GLU A 222 24.94 -13.89 -11.11
CA GLU A 222 26.30 -13.64 -11.58
C GLU A 222 26.41 -12.38 -12.48
N GLY A 223 25.30 -11.77 -12.91
CA GLY A 223 25.28 -10.60 -13.78
C GLY A 223 25.57 -10.87 -15.25
N SER A 224 25.53 -12.15 -15.67
CA SER A 224 25.76 -12.54 -17.07
C SER A 224 24.53 -12.40 -17.96
N TYR A 225 23.38 -11.99 -17.39
CA TYR A 225 22.13 -11.69 -18.11
C TYR A 225 21.55 -10.37 -17.66
N SER A 226 21.06 -9.58 -18.62
CA SER A 226 20.23 -8.39 -18.37
C SER A 226 19.12 -8.31 -19.40
N SER A 227 17.91 -7.96 -18.94
CA SER A 227 16.77 -7.68 -19.81
C SER A 227 16.76 -6.23 -20.35
N GLY A 228 17.74 -5.40 -19.94
CA GLY A 228 17.75 -3.95 -20.18
C GLY A 228 16.90 -3.15 -19.17
N ASP A 229 16.11 -3.81 -18.33
CA ASP A 229 15.35 -3.19 -17.23
C ASP A 229 15.81 -3.74 -15.88
N ALA A 230 16.62 -2.97 -15.20
CA ALA A 230 17.20 -3.36 -13.92
C ALA A 230 16.16 -3.70 -12.84
N SER A 231 14.99 -3.06 -12.85
CA SER A 231 13.94 -3.35 -11.87
C SER A 231 13.22 -4.66 -12.17
N LYS A 232 13.13 -5.01 -13.46
CA LYS A 232 12.59 -6.30 -13.92
C LYS A 232 13.54 -7.44 -13.58
N ASP A 233 14.83 -7.23 -13.74
CA ASP A 233 15.88 -8.22 -13.40
C ASP A 233 15.93 -8.46 -11.90
N ASP A 234 15.90 -7.40 -11.08
CA ASP A 234 15.79 -7.50 -9.63
C ASP A 234 14.61 -8.37 -9.22
N PHE A 235 13.43 -8.04 -9.77
CA PHE A 235 12.20 -8.73 -9.40
C PHE A 235 12.21 -10.19 -9.85
N CYS A 236 12.80 -10.48 -11.00
CA CYS A 236 12.94 -11.84 -11.50
C CYS A 236 13.85 -12.69 -10.58
N LEU A 237 15.00 -12.16 -10.15
CA LEU A 237 15.87 -12.84 -9.18
C LEU A 237 15.15 -13.06 -7.84
N LEU A 238 14.41 -12.05 -7.34
CA LEU A 238 13.66 -12.16 -6.10
C LEU A 238 12.57 -13.24 -6.15
N LEU A 239 11.93 -13.46 -7.31
CA LEU A 239 10.97 -14.56 -7.47
C LEU A 239 11.65 -15.94 -7.37
N PHE A 240 12.86 -16.12 -7.92
CA PHE A 240 13.62 -17.33 -7.72
C PHE A 240 14.02 -17.51 -6.25
N LEU A 241 14.57 -16.46 -5.64
CA LEU A 241 14.92 -16.48 -4.22
C LEU A 241 13.75 -16.84 -3.33
N ASN A 242 12.53 -16.33 -3.63
CA ASN A 242 11.34 -16.71 -2.88
C ASN A 242 11.12 -18.23 -2.85
N SER A 243 11.35 -18.91 -3.97
CA SER A 243 11.23 -20.38 -4.03
C SER A 243 12.31 -21.08 -3.19
N PHE A 244 13.56 -20.67 -3.32
CA PHE A 244 14.70 -21.33 -2.65
C PHE A 244 14.83 -20.98 -1.16
N THR A 245 14.35 -19.83 -0.72
CA THR A 245 14.36 -19.43 0.70
C THR A 245 13.05 -19.75 1.44
N HIS A 246 12.12 -20.42 0.79
CA HIS A 246 10.77 -20.69 1.30
C HIS A 246 10.05 -19.42 1.76
N GLY A 247 10.27 -18.29 1.05
CA GLY A 247 9.65 -17.02 1.34
C GLY A 247 10.24 -16.29 2.56
N ASN A 248 11.42 -16.67 3.03
CA ASN A 248 12.08 -15.97 4.11
C ASN A 248 12.72 -14.67 3.61
N ALA A 249 12.16 -13.52 4.03
CA ALA A 249 12.53 -12.20 3.55
C ALA A 249 13.99 -11.83 3.86
N ASP A 250 14.50 -12.25 5.04
CA ASP A 250 15.86 -11.91 5.46
C ASP A 250 16.88 -12.68 4.64
N LEU A 251 16.66 -14.00 4.43
CA LEU A 251 17.48 -14.80 3.54
C LEU A 251 17.47 -14.26 2.09
N MET A 252 16.28 -13.90 1.59
CA MET A 252 16.16 -13.29 0.26
C MET A 252 16.99 -12.02 0.14
N LYS A 253 16.92 -11.16 1.15
CA LYS A 253 17.68 -9.90 1.19
C LYS A 253 19.18 -10.14 1.23
N GLU A 254 19.61 -11.02 2.12
CA GLU A 254 21.03 -11.33 2.30
C GLU A 254 21.64 -11.95 1.05
N ILE A 255 20.95 -12.90 0.40
CA ILE A 255 21.40 -13.49 -0.86
C ILE A 255 21.37 -12.45 -2.00
N PHE A 256 20.32 -11.62 -2.10
CA PHE A 256 20.23 -10.62 -3.15
C PHE A 256 21.38 -9.60 -3.07
N LEU A 257 21.75 -9.18 -1.87
CA LEU A 257 22.86 -8.23 -1.66
C LEU A 257 24.23 -8.82 -2.05
N GLN A 258 24.36 -10.15 -2.16
CA GLN A 258 25.56 -10.81 -2.66
C GLN A 258 25.56 -10.98 -4.18
N SER A 259 24.48 -10.68 -4.88
CA SER A 259 24.37 -10.81 -6.33
C SER A 259 24.98 -9.63 -7.08
N ALA A 260 25.28 -9.83 -8.36
CA ALA A 260 25.72 -8.76 -9.25
C ALA A 260 24.64 -7.67 -9.48
N LEU A 261 23.39 -7.95 -9.10
CA LEU A 261 22.30 -6.97 -9.17
C LEU A 261 22.27 -6.02 -7.97
N ASN A 262 23.14 -6.21 -6.98
CA ASN A 262 23.25 -5.29 -5.85
C ASN A 262 23.78 -3.93 -6.30
N ARG A 263 22.95 -2.90 -6.13
CA ARG A 263 23.28 -1.51 -6.48
C ARG A 263 23.18 -0.58 -5.26
N SER A 264 23.51 -1.09 -4.08
CA SER A 264 23.48 -0.31 -2.84
C SER A 264 24.42 0.91 -2.88
N GLU A 265 25.47 0.87 -3.67
CA GLU A 265 26.45 1.94 -3.86
C GLU A 265 26.11 2.90 -5.02
N ASP A 266 25.21 2.49 -5.91
CA ASP A 266 24.81 3.33 -7.05
C ASP A 266 23.90 4.50 -6.62
N ARG A 267 24.37 5.71 -6.83
CA ARG A 267 23.68 6.97 -6.50
C ARG A 267 22.93 7.58 -7.68
N SER A 268 22.96 6.97 -8.85
CA SER A 268 22.34 7.51 -10.06
C SER A 268 20.80 7.61 -9.94
N LYS A 269 20.17 6.66 -9.28
CA LYS A 269 18.72 6.60 -9.11
C LYS A 269 18.22 6.80 -7.68
N ARG A 270 19.10 6.67 -6.68
CA ARG A 270 18.74 6.75 -5.25
C ARG A 270 19.75 7.56 -4.46
N LYS A 271 19.26 8.45 -3.60
CA LYS A 271 20.07 9.42 -2.87
C LYS A 271 21.06 8.78 -1.89
N ASN A 272 20.74 7.61 -1.35
CA ASN A 272 21.56 6.92 -0.35
C ASN A 272 21.22 5.43 -0.27
N GLU A 273 22.06 4.69 0.40
CA GLU A 273 21.90 3.25 0.65
C GLU A 273 20.57 2.93 1.34
N LEU A 274 20.15 3.70 2.33
CA LEU A 274 18.89 3.48 3.03
C LEU A 274 17.69 3.52 2.09
N SER A 275 17.71 4.41 1.08
CA SER A 275 16.66 4.49 0.06
C SER A 275 16.65 3.28 -0.87
N TYR A 276 17.83 2.69 -1.14
CA TYR A 276 17.95 1.43 -1.88
C TYR A 276 17.44 0.24 -1.07
N LEU A 277 17.82 0.13 0.18
CA LEU A 277 17.36 -0.96 1.06
C LEU A 277 15.83 -0.93 1.25
N ARG A 278 15.22 0.25 1.37
CA ARG A 278 13.76 0.39 1.40
C ARG A 278 13.09 -0.11 0.11
N TYR A 279 13.67 0.20 -1.04
CA TYR A 279 13.19 -0.32 -2.32
C TYR A 279 13.32 -1.84 -2.38
N LEU A 280 14.45 -2.39 -1.97
CA LEU A 280 14.70 -3.82 -1.93
C LEU A 280 13.69 -4.53 -1.01
N ASP A 281 13.45 -4.01 0.19
CA ASP A 281 12.46 -4.54 1.13
C ASP A 281 11.04 -4.55 0.54
N GLN A 282 10.64 -3.48 -0.17
CA GLN A 282 9.36 -3.43 -0.87
C GLN A 282 9.27 -4.46 -2.02
N SER A 283 10.35 -4.63 -2.77
CA SER A 283 10.43 -5.59 -3.87
C SER A 283 10.41 -7.04 -3.38
N ILE A 284 11.09 -7.34 -2.28
CA ILE A 284 11.06 -8.65 -1.60
C ILE A 284 9.64 -8.97 -1.14
N ARG A 285 8.99 -8.04 -0.43
CA ARG A 285 7.59 -8.21 0.00
C ARG A 285 6.68 -8.52 -1.19
N LYS A 286 6.82 -7.77 -2.29
CA LYS A 286 6.05 -7.99 -3.50
C LYS A 286 6.35 -9.37 -4.11
N ALA A 287 7.60 -9.80 -4.15
CA ALA A 287 7.98 -11.12 -4.68
C ALA A 287 7.41 -12.26 -3.84
N ILE A 288 7.39 -12.14 -2.52
CA ILE A 288 6.75 -13.10 -1.62
C ILE A 288 5.23 -13.16 -1.85
N LEU A 289 4.59 -12.02 -2.12
CA LEU A 289 3.15 -11.92 -2.34
C LEU A 289 2.68 -12.57 -3.63
N VAL A 290 3.42 -12.35 -4.74
CA VAL A 290 3.04 -12.85 -6.07
C VAL A 290 3.73 -14.17 -6.42
N GLY A 291 4.77 -14.52 -5.67
CA GLY A 291 5.57 -15.72 -5.87
C GLY A 291 4.74 -16.99 -5.62
N ASN A 292 4.99 -17.99 -6.44
CA ASN A 292 4.36 -19.29 -6.32
C ASN A 292 4.82 -19.97 -5.01
N GLN A 293 3.90 -20.64 -4.31
CA GLN A 293 4.23 -21.35 -3.06
C GLN A 293 4.87 -22.72 -3.28
N ASN A 294 5.18 -23.07 -4.51
CA ASN A 294 5.97 -24.24 -4.84
C ASN A 294 7.44 -23.98 -4.46
N TYR A 295 7.69 -24.13 -3.17
CA TYR A 295 9.04 -23.99 -2.64
C TYR A 295 9.93 -25.13 -3.08
N TRP A 296 11.23 -24.84 -3.21
CA TRP A 296 12.24 -25.83 -3.57
C TRP A 296 12.32 -26.94 -2.52
N ASN A 297 12.23 -28.20 -2.96
CA ASN A 297 12.29 -29.35 -2.06
C ASN A 297 13.74 -29.86 -1.94
N TYR A 298 14.45 -29.40 -0.95
CA TYR A 298 15.83 -29.78 -0.68
C TYR A 298 15.99 -31.28 -0.39
N ASN A 299 15.02 -31.94 0.23
CA ASN A 299 15.09 -33.36 0.57
C ASN A 299 14.92 -34.26 -0.66
N TYR A 300 14.20 -33.85 -1.68
CA TYR A 300 14.00 -34.59 -2.91
C TYR A 300 15.31 -34.71 -3.68
N HIS A 301 16.10 -33.67 -3.73
CA HIS A 301 17.36 -33.63 -4.46
C HIS A 301 18.50 -34.28 -3.68
N ARG A 302 18.44 -34.32 -2.34
CA ARG A 302 19.40 -35.02 -1.47
C ARG A 302 19.35 -36.57 -1.63
N LYS A 303 18.18 -37.12 -1.98
CA LYS A 303 17.98 -38.56 -2.19
C LYS A 303 18.40 -39.04 -3.59
N ARG A 304 18.57 -38.15 -4.57
CA ARG A 304 18.96 -38.49 -5.97
C ARG A 304 20.43 -38.22 -6.30
N GLY A 305 21.12 -37.44 -5.52
CA GLY A 305 22.55 -37.21 -5.61
C GLY A 305 23.23 -37.93 -4.44
N GLY A 306 23.61 -39.18 -4.64
CA GLY A 306 24.45 -39.86 -3.71
C GLY A 306 25.73 -39.04 -3.48
N ASP A 307 26.10 -38.89 -2.20
CA ASP A 307 27.42 -38.47 -1.72
C ASP A 307 28.04 -37.24 -2.42
N VAL A 308 27.68 -36.05 -2.01
CA VAL A 308 28.61 -34.91 -1.91
C VAL A 308 28.03 -33.93 -0.87
N LEU A 309 28.56 -33.99 0.32
CA LEU A 309 28.79 -32.90 1.28
C LEU A 309 28.94 -33.53 2.68
N GLU A 310 30.15 -33.95 3.01
CA GLU A 310 30.67 -33.84 4.38
C GLU A 310 31.20 -32.44 4.64
#